data_0257375e886d49997b3e7743d55cb4db
#
_entry.id   0257375e886d49997b3e7743d55cb4db
#
_cell.length_a   1.000
_cell.length_b   1.000
_cell.length_c   1.000
_cell.angle_alpha   90.00
_cell.angle_beta   90.00
_cell.angle_gamma   90.00
#
_symmetry.space_group_name_H-M   'P 1'
#
loop_
_entity.id
_entity.type
_entity.pdbx_description
1 polymer ?
#
loop_
_entity_poly.entity_id
_entity_poly.type
_entity_poly.pdbx_seq_one_letter_code
_entity_poly.pdbx_strand_id
1 'polypeptide(L)'
;MGENSWGFMPGTGPSPEKEFDGLYGRYRITVSDQLEVQRYRIALLLCGLSFTAGICQWLILGPELAWLWLLPMATGLGLALNWIHIYLRPLHLGLQMFWAFGCLGATFLLWKVGSSAMLTTLSSQPKWIWAIGPLFAALTGVGFKEFFCFRRPEAVGLTLMVPTALLGYLSGVLNGSIVMGLLVISAALLLIMALRKFGMEA
;
A
#
# COMPACT_ATOMS: atom_id res chain seq x y z
N MET A 1 -4.87 -27.66 -63.46
CA MET A 1 -4.40 -28.33 -62.28
C MET A 1 -3.30 -27.49 -61.69
N GLY A 2 -3.58 -26.70 -60.71
CA GLY A 2 -2.63 -25.80 -60.03
C GLY A 2 -3.19 -25.50 -58.65
N GLU A 3 -2.73 -26.25 -57.65
CA GLU A 3 -3.07 -26.03 -56.24
C GLU A 3 -2.32 -24.81 -55.75
N ASN A 4 -3.05 -23.75 -55.46
CA ASN A 4 -2.52 -22.60 -54.75
C ASN A 4 -2.45 -22.86 -53.24
N SER A 5 -1.27 -23.28 -52.80
CA SER A 5 -0.93 -23.35 -51.36
C SER A 5 -0.66 -21.92 -50.83
N TRP A 6 -1.69 -21.27 -50.35
CA TRP A 6 -1.51 -20.06 -49.55
C TRP A 6 -1.08 -20.47 -48.15
N GLY A 7 0.20 -20.21 -47.84
CA GLY A 7 0.76 -20.42 -46.52
C GLY A 7 -0.03 -19.66 -45.46
N PHE A 8 -0.61 -20.40 -44.54
CA PHE A 8 -1.23 -19.92 -43.33
C PHE A 8 -0.14 -19.34 -42.43
N MET A 9 0.02 -18.03 -42.42
CA MET A 9 0.82 -17.37 -41.39
C MET A 9 0.13 -17.60 -40.06
N PRO A 10 0.83 -18.09 -39.02
CA PRO A 10 0.22 -18.19 -37.69
C PRO A 10 -0.06 -16.77 -37.22
N GLY A 11 -1.35 -16.44 -37.14
CA GLY A 11 -1.82 -15.18 -36.63
C GLY A 11 -1.32 -14.99 -35.21
N THR A 12 -0.86 -13.78 -34.94
CA THR A 12 -0.68 -13.20 -33.62
C THR A 12 -2.05 -13.08 -32.94
N GLY A 13 -2.65 -14.22 -32.59
CA GLY A 13 -3.82 -14.27 -31.73
C GLY A 13 -3.40 -13.94 -30.30
N PRO A 14 -4.29 -13.34 -29.50
CA PRO A 14 -4.03 -13.12 -28.08
C PRO A 14 -3.67 -14.47 -27.44
N SER A 15 -2.66 -14.46 -26.57
CA SER A 15 -2.23 -15.64 -25.81
C SER A 15 -3.46 -16.33 -25.20
N PRO A 16 -3.55 -17.68 -25.23
CA PRO A 16 -4.73 -18.40 -24.79
C PRO A 16 -5.05 -18.01 -23.34
N GLU A 17 -6.29 -17.52 -23.15
CA GLU A 17 -6.83 -17.23 -21.82
C GLU A 17 -6.70 -18.50 -20.98
N LYS A 18 -5.97 -18.41 -19.88
CA LYS A 18 -5.82 -19.56 -18.97
C LYS A 18 -7.12 -19.73 -18.17
N GLU A 19 -7.79 -20.85 -18.36
CA GLU A 19 -8.90 -21.27 -17.53
C GLU A 19 -8.37 -21.97 -16.26
N PHE A 20 -8.91 -21.58 -15.12
CA PHE A 20 -8.61 -22.21 -13.85
C PHE A 20 -9.89 -22.77 -13.21
N ASP A 21 -9.80 -23.99 -12.68
CA ASP A 21 -10.87 -24.59 -11.88
C ASP A 21 -10.70 -24.12 -10.42
N GLY A 22 -11.57 -23.20 -9.99
CA GLY A 22 -11.62 -22.73 -8.61
C GLY A 22 -12.64 -23.49 -7.76
N LEU A 23 -12.56 -23.31 -6.44
CA LEU A 23 -13.45 -23.98 -5.47
C LEU A 23 -14.95 -23.64 -5.71
N TYR A 24 -15.25 -22.53 -6.38
CA TYR A 24 -16.58 -22.00 -6.65
C TYR A 24 -16.94 -21.94 -8.15
N GLY A 25 -16.16 -22.62 -9.01
CA GLY A 25 -16.41 -22.67 -10.46
C GLY A 25 -15.18 -22.30 -11.29
N ARG A 26 -15.33 -22.43 -12.62
CA ARG A 26 -14.28 -22.06 -13.58
C ARG A 26 -14.23 -20.54 -13.70
N TYR A 27 -13.02 -19.98 -13.64
CA TYR A 27 -12.78 -18.57 -13.90
C TYR A 27 -11.67 -18.40 -14.94
N ARG A 28 -11.80 -17.34 -15.73
CA ARG A 28 -10.80 -16.97 -16.74
C ARG A 28 -10.08 -15.73 -16.25
N ILE A 29 -8.75 -15.76 -16.35
CA ILE A 29 -7.92 -14.58 -16.12
C ILE A 29 -7.75 -13.88 -17.47
N THR A 30 -8.30 -12.68 -17.57
CA THR A 30 -8.16 -11.84 -18.76
C THR A 30 -6.83 -11.09 -18.73
N VAL A 31 -6.38 -10.59 -19.89
CA VAL A 31 -5.19 -9.73 -19.98
C VAL A 31 -5.37 -8.45 -19.13
N SER A 32 -6.60 -7.93 -19.04
CA SER A 32 -6.92 -6.78 -18.17
C SER A 32 -6.69 -7.09 -16.69
N ASP A 33 -7.09 -8.28 -16.23
CA ASP A 33 -6.90 -8.70 -14.82
C ASP A 33 -5.40 -8.80 -14.48
N GLN A 34 -4.60 -9.33 -15.41
CA GLN A 34 -3.14 -9.41 -15.23
C GLN A 34 -2.50 -8.02 -15.13
N LEU A 35 -2.96 -7.06 -15.96
CA LEU A 35 -2.48 -5.68 -15.89
C LEU A 35 -2.88 -4.99 -14.58
N GLU A 36 -4.09 -5.24 -14.06
CA GLU A 36 -4.53 -4.69 -12.77
C GLU A 36 -3.71 -5.26 -11.62
N VAL A 37 -3.44 -6.55 -11.62
CA VAL A 37 -2.54 -7.19 -10.63
C VAL A 37 -1.15 -6.59 -10.69
N GLN A 38 -0.59 -6.38 -11.88
CA GLN A 38 0.73 -5.77 -12.04
C GLN A 38 0.75 -4.32 -11.55
N ARG A 39 -0.26 -3.51 -11.90
CA ARG A 39 -0.42 -2.13 -11.42
C ARG A 39 -0.52 -2.07 -9.91
N TYR A 40 -1.30 -2.97 -9.31
CA TYR A 40 -1.41 -3.08 -7.86
C TYR A 40 -0.05 -3.40 -7.21
N ARG A 41 0.74 -4.33 -7.77
CA ARG A 41 2.07 -4.67 -7.27
C ARG A 41 3.02 -3.47 -7.30
N ILE A 42 3.04 -2.73 -8.41
CA ILE A 42 3.87 -1.53 -8.57
C ILE A 42 3.43 -0.43 -7.59
N ALA A 43 2.14 -0.20 -7.43
CA ALA A 43 1.59 0.78 -6.50
C ALA A 43 1.95 0.44 -5.04
N LEU A 44 1.86 -0.83 -4.66
CA LEU A 44 2.24 -1.29 -3.33
C LEU A 44 3.75 -1.17 -3.09
N LEU A 45 4.57 -1.46 -4.12
CA LEU A 45 6.02 -1.28 -4.04
C LEU A 45 6.38 0.20 -3.90
N LEU A 46 5.74 1.09 -4.65
CA LEU A 46 5.92 2.54 -4.50
C LEU A 46 5.60 3.00 -3.08
N CYS A 47 4.48 2.52 -2.51
CA CYS A 47 4.09 2.82 -1.14
C CYS A 47 5.16 2.32 -0.14
N GLY A 48 5.63 1.08 -0.27
CA GLY A 48 6.62 0.48 0.62
C GLY A 48 7.99 1.15 0.53
N LEU A 49 8.48 1.43 -0.67
CA LEU A 49 9.74 2.14 -0.90
C LEU A 49 9.68 3.55 -0.31
N SER A 50 8.60 4.27 -0.55
CA SER A 50 8.42 5.65 -0.04
C SER A 50 8.35 5.68 1.47
N PHE A 51 7.61 4.75 2.09
CA PHE A 51 7.54 4.68 3.55
C PHE A 51 8.92 4.38 4.15
N THR A 52 9.64 3.40 3.59
CA THR A 52 11.00 3.06 4.04
C THR A 52 11.97 4.23 3.86
N ALA A 53 11.94 4.88 2.69
CA ALA A 53 12.79 6.04 2.41
C ALA A 53 12.51 7.21 3.36
N GLY A 54 11.23 7.47 3.65
CA GLY A 54 10.83 8.50 4.61
C GLY A 54 11.34 8.24 6.02
N ILE A 55 11.24 7.00 6.50
CA ILE A 55 11.80 6.59 7.80
C ILE A 55 13.32 6.68 7.81
N CYS A 56 13.99 6.18 6.77
CA CYS A 56 15.45 6.27 6.65
C CYS A 56 15.92 7.74 6.64
N GLN A 57 15.26 8.59 5.87
CA GLN A 57 15.58 10.02 5.83
C GLN A 57 15.41 10.67 7.20
N TRP A 58 14.30 10.37 7.89
CA TRP A 58 14.08 10.91 9.25
C TRP A 58 15.19 10.52 10.21
N LEU A 59 15.62 9.25 10.19
CA LEU A 59 16.65 8.75 11.10
C LEU A 59 18.06 9.28 10.79
N ILE A 60 18.39 9.51 9.51
CA ILE A 60 19.74 9.86 9.07
C ILE A 60 19.91 11.36 8.89
N LEU A 61 18.93 12.03 8.27
CA LEU A 61 19.01 13.44 7.87
C LEU A 61 18.06 14.34 8.67
N GLY A 62 17.20 13.76 9.52
CA GLY A 62 16.22 14.50 10.29
C GLY A 62 14.83 14.59 9.65
N PRO A 63 13.85 15.12 10.40
CA PRO A 63 12.44 15.11 10.00
C PRO A 63 12.07 16.18 8.95
N GLU A 64 12.90 17.20 8.73
CA GLU A 64 12.54 18.40 7.99
C GLU A 64 12.03 18.15 6.57
N LEU A 65 12.68 17.25 5.83
CA LEU A 65 12.32 16.89 4.46
C LEU A 65 11.65 15.52 4.33
N ALA A 66 11.60 14.74 5.42
CA ALA A 66 11.05 13.38 5.38
C ALA A 66 9.54 13.35 5.07
N TRP A 67 8.83 14.45 5.27
CA TRP A 67 7.42 14.60 4.88
C TRP A 67 7.19 14.46 3.37
N LEU A 68 8.19 14.78 2.53
CA LEU A 68 8.09 14.65 1.07
C LEU A 68 7.75 13.21 0.65
N TRP A 69 8.21 12.22 1.41
CA TRP A 69 7.94 10.82 1.14
C TRP A 69 6.48 10.40 1.43
N LEU A 70 5.72 11.22 2.16
CA LEU A 70 4.28 11.00 2.31
C LEU A 70 3.54 11.16 0.98
N LEU A 71 4.02 11.99 0.05
CA LEU A 71 3.38 12.20 -1.24
C LEU A 71 3.39 10.92 -2.10
N PRO A 72 4.55 10.34 -2.46
CA PRO A 72 4.56 9.10 -3.23
C PRO A 72 4.00 7.90 -2.44
N MET A 73 4.12 7.88 -1.09
CA MET A 73 3.49 6.88 -0.25
C MET A 73 1.96 6.93 -0.36
N ALA A 74 1.36 8.12 -0.20
CA ALA A 74 -0.08 8.31 -0.30
C ALA A 74 -0.59 8.03 -1.72
N THR A 75 0.16 8.43 -2.75
CA THR A 75 -0.15 8.14 -4.15
C THR A 75 -0.11 6.64 -4.41
N GLY A 76 0.95 5.95 -3.99
CA GLY A 76 1.06 4.50 -4.12
C GLY A 76 -0.07 3.75 -3.41
N LEU A 77 -0.41 4.18 -2.18
CA LEU A 77 -1.52 3.59 -1.43
C LEU A 77 -2.87 3.84 -2.12
N GLY A 78 -3.13 5.05 -2.61
CA GLY A 78 -4.37 5.39 -3.33
C GLY A 78 -4.52 4.58 -4.62
N LEU A 79 -3.45 4.44 -5.39
CA LEU A 79 -3.43 3.59 -6.59
C LEU A 79 -3.63 2.11 -6.23
N ALA A 80 -2.99 1.63 -5.17
CA ALA A 80 -3.19 0.27 -4.69
C ALA A 80 -4.65 0.04 -4.28
N LEU A 81 -5.29 0.98 -3.57
CA LEU A 81 -6.70 0.90 -3.21
C LEU A 81 -7.65 0.96 -4.42
N ASN A 82 -7.24 1.55 -5.53
CA ASN A 82 -8.05 1.56 -6.75
C ASN A 82 -8.03 0.20 -7.48
N TRP A 83 -6.90 -0.50 -7.47
CA TRP A 83 -6.73 -1.80 -8.16
C TRP A 83 -6.88 -3.01 -7.26
N ILE A 84 -7.08 -2.79 -5.95
CA ILE A 84 -7.27 -3.89 -5.00
C ILE A 84 -8.68 -4.50 -5.15
N HIS A 85 -8.76 -5.80 -5.40
CA HIS A 85 -10.03 -6.52 -5.40
C HIS A 85 -10.43 -6.88 -3.97
N ILE A 86 -11.42 -6.19 -3.44
CA ILE A 86 -12.04 -6.48 -2.14
C ILE A 86 -13.50 -6.83 -2.38
N TYR A 87 -13.89 -8.05 -2.00
CA TYR A 87 -15.27 -8.54 -2.17
C TYR A 87 -16.33 -7.73 -1.39
N LEU A 88 -15.92 -7.15 -0.24
CA LEU A 88 -16.80 -6.35 0.61
C LEU A 88 -16.76 -4.88 0.17
N ARG A 89 -17.72 -4.45 -0.64
CA ARG A 89 -17.85 -3.05 -1.09
C ARG A 89 -17.77 -2.02 0.05
N PRO A 90 -18.48 -2.20 1.22
CA PRO A 90 -18.40 -1.23 2.31
C PRO A 90 -16.98 -1.09 2.88
N LEU A 91 -16.23 -2.20 2.99
CA LEU A 91 -14.85 -2.18 3.46
C LEU A 91 -13.94 -1.43 2.49
N HIS A 92 -14.08 -1.71 1.19
CA HIS A 92 -13.31 -1.02 0.15
C HIS A 92 -13.55 0.49 0.18
N LEU A 93 -14.82 0.91 0.19
CA LEU A 93 -15.18 2.32 0.29
C LEU A 93 -14.64 2.95 1.59
N GLY A 94 -14.74 2.26 2.72
CA GLY A 94 -14.19 2.71 4.00
C GLY A 94 -12.70 2.97 3.95
N LEU A 95 -11.93 2.09 3.31
CA LEU A 95 -10.48 2.28 3.14
C LEU A 95 -10.14 3.46 2.23
N GLN A 96 -10.91 3.66 1.14
CA GLN A 96 -10.75 4.84 0.28
C GLN A 96 -11.09 6.14 1.02
N MET A 97 -12.12 6.13 1.86
CA MET A 97 -12.46 7.28 2.72
C MET A 97 -11.35 7.56 3.73
N PHE A 98 -10.81 6.55 4.41
CA PHE A 98 -9.68 6.73 5.31
C PHE A 98 -8.46 7.30 4.59
N TRP A 99 -8.15 6.80 3.41
CA TRP A 99 -7.07 7.36 2.58
C TRP A 99 -7.32 8.84 2.27
N ALA A 100 -8.51 9.19 1.80
CA ALA A 100 -8.87 10.57 1.46
C ALA A 100 -8.80 11.51 2.67
N PHE A 101 -9.37 11.10 3.82
CA PHE A 101 -9.29 11.87 5.06
C PHE A 101 -7.86 12.04 5.55
N GLY A 102 -7.03 10.99 5.43
CA GLY A 102 -5.62 11.08 5.79
C GLY A 102 -4.83 12.03 4.88
N CYS A 103 -5.10 12.03 3.58
CA CYS A 103 -4.51 12.99 2.65
C CYS A 103 -4.94 14.43 2.94
N LEU A 104 -6.22 14.66 3.20
CA LEU A 104 -6.74 15.97 3.59
C LEU A 104 -6.15 16.43 4.91
N GLY A 105 -6.05 15.56 5.91
CA GLY A 105 -5.42 15.83 7.19
C GLY A 105 -3.93 16.18 7.08
N ALA A 106 -3.19 15.44 6.26
CA ALA A 106 -1.77 15.72 5.98
C ALA A 106 -1.60 17.08 5.30
N THR A 107 -2.44 17.40 4.30
CA THR A 107 -2.43 18.69 3.60
C THR A 107 -2.78 19.84 4.55
N PHE A 108 -3.79 19.65 5.40
CA PHE A 108 -4.18 20.63 6.41
C PHE A 108 -3.05 20.89 7.41
N LEU A 109 -2.39 19.83 7.89
CA LEU A 109 -1.26 19.96 8.80
C LEU A 109 -0.10 20.70 8.14
N LEU A 110 0.23 20.34 6.90
CA LEU A 110 1.27 20.99 6.11
C LEU A 110 0.98 22.49 5.93
N TRP A 111 -0.27 22.85 5.62
CA TRP A 111 -0.70 24.26 5.49
C TRP A 111 -0.60 25.01 6.81
N LYS A 112 -0.94 24.37 7.93
CA LYS A 112 -1.00 25.02 9.25
C LYS A 112 0.37 25.28 9.88
N VAL A 113 1.30 24.31 9.77
CA VAL A 113 2.58 24.36 10.48
C VAL A 113 3.79 24.55 9.55
N GLY A 114 3.57 24.45 8.24
CA GLY A 114 4.63 24.53 7.24
C GLY A 114 5.35 23.20 7.04
N SER A 115 6.11 23.12 5.95
CA SER A 115 6.76 21.90 5.50
C SER A 115 7.87 21.41 6.45
N SER A 116 8.71 22.30 6.93
CA SER A 116 9.84 21.95 7.80
C SER A 116 9.41 21.51 9.20
N ALA A 117 8.26 22.00 9.68
CA ALA A 117 7.77 21.71 11.02
C ALA A 117 6.73 20.57 11.08
N MET A 118 6.32 20.00 9.94
CA MET A 118 5.23 19.03 9.90
C MET A 118 5.51 17.80 10.76
N LEU A 119 6.63 17.13 10.55
CA LEU A 119 6.95 15.90 11.27
C LEU A 119 7.43 16.14 12.69
N THR A 120 8.10 17.27 12.96
CA THR A 120 8.46 17.68 14.32
C THR A 120 7.21 18.01 15.14
N THR A 121 6.19 18.60 14.55
CA THR A 121 4.89 18.82 15.20
C THR A 121 4.18 17.51 15.52
N LEU A 122 4.21 16.55 14.61
CA LEU A 122 3.68 15.20 14.85
C LEU A 122 4.40 14.48 15.99
N SER A 123 5.74 14.61 16.05
CA SER A 123 6.55 13.98 17.09
C SER A 123 6.50 14.69 18.45
N SER A 124 6.05 15.92 18.52
CA SER A 124 5.91 16.67 19.78
C SER A 124 4.48 16.74 20.30
N GLN A 125 3.50 16.61 19.43
CA GLN A 125 2.07 16.75 19.77
C GLN A 125 1.26 15.55 19.23
N PRO A 126 1.03 14.51 20.04
CA PRO A 126 0.34 13.28 19.61
C PRO A 126 -1.05 13.51 19.02
N LYS A 127 -1.75 14.57 19.43
CA LYS A 127 -3.08 14.91 18.89
C LYS A 127 -3.13 15.04 17.36
N TRP A 128 -2.01 15.39 16.72
CA TRP A 128 -1.95 15.52 15.27
C TRP A 128 -1.96 14.17 14.52
N ILE A 129 -1.85 13.07 15.26
CA ILE A 129 -2.07 11.71 14.70
C ILE A 129 -3.50 11.58 14.15
N TRP A 130 -4.48 12.28 14.70
CA TRP A 130 -5.82 12.29 14.11
C TRP A 130 -5.86 12.80 12.68
N ALA A 131 -4.94 13.69 12.30
CA ALA A 131 -4.87 14.21 10.94
C ALA A 131 -4.31 13.20 9.94
N ILE A 132 -3.22 12.51 10.27
CA ILE A 132 -2.56 11.56 9.36
C ILE A 132 -2.93 10.10 9.62
N GLY A 133 -3.44 9.79 10.80
CA GLY A 133 -3.81 8.44 11.24
C GLY A 133 -4.73 7.70 10.28
N PRO A 134 -5.73 8.36 9.69
CA PRO A 134 -6.59 7.71 8.69
C PRO A 134 -5.81 7.17 7.48
N LEU A 135 -4.75 7.85 7.01
CA LEU A 135 -3.89 7.33 5.94
C LEU A 135 -3.25 5.99 6.32
N PHE A 136 -2.75 5.89 7.54
CA PHE A 136 -2.16 4.67 8.07
C PHE A 136 -3.21 3.60 8.41
N ALA A 137 -4.44 4.00 8.76
CA ALA A 137 -5.55 3.07 8.90
C ALA A 137 -5.90 2.41 7.55
N ALA A 138 -5.89 3.18 6.45
CA ALA A 138 -6.04 2.62 5.11
C ALA A 138 -4.91 1.65 4.76
N LEU A 139 -3.65 1.98 5.09
CA LEU A 139 -2.50 1.09 4.91
C LEU A 139 -2.65 -0.20 5.72
N THR A 140 -3.10 -0.10 6.98
CA THR A 140 -3.40 -1.25 7.84
C THR A 140 -4.46 -2.14 7.22
N GLY A 141 -5.50 -1.56 6.61
CA GLY A 141 -6.55 -2.30 5.91
C GLY A 141 -6.06 -3.06 4.69
N VAL A 142 -5.09 -2.51 3.96
CA VAL A 142 -4.40 -3.25 2.87
C VAL A 142 -3.61 -4.42 3.45
N GLY A 143 -2.87 -4.22 4.53
CA GLY A 143 -2.17 -5.30 5.26
C GLY A 143 -3.12 -6.41 5.71
N PHE A 144 -4.26 -6.03 6.29
CA PHE A 144 -5.29 -6.96 6.72
C PHE A 144 -5.82 -7.83 5.56
N LYS A 145 -6.13 -7.22 4.41
CA LYS A 145 -6.54 -7.95 3.21
C LYS A 145 -5.47 -8.93 2.74
N GLU A 146 -4.21 -8.49 2.73
CA GLU A 146 -3.09 -9.34 2.34
C GLU A 146 -2.90 -10.54 3.28
N PHE A 147 -3.12 -10.34 4.57
CA PHE A 147 -3.12 -11.44 5.53
C PHE A 147 -4.24 -12.44 5.23
N PHE A 148 -5.48 -11.99 5.06
CA PHE A 148 -6.61 -12.88 4.81
C PHE A 148 -6.49 -13.65 3.49
N CYS A 149 -6.08 -12.98 2.41
CA CYS A 149 -6.01 -13.60 1.10
C CYS A 149 -4.79 -14.53 0.94
N PHE A 150 -3.65 -14.19 1.54
CA PHE A 150 -2.39 -14.88 1.27
C PHE A 150 -1.72 -15.47 2.50
N ARG A 151 -2.32 -15.32 3.70
CA ARG A 151 -1.82 -15.82 5.00
C ARG A 151 -0.35 -15.47 5.27
N ARG A 152 0.05 -14.25 4.90
CA ARG A 152 1.44 -13.80 4.99
C ARG A 152 1.76 -13.26 6.38
N PRO A 153 2.81 -13.74 7.07
CA PRO A 153 3.17 -13.27 8.41
C PRO A 153 3.60 -11.80 8.42
N GLU A 154 4.26 -11.32 7.37
CA GLU A 154 4.62 -9.91 7.24
C GLU A 154 3.40 -8.97 7.22
N ALA A 155 2.29 -9.43 6.63
CA ALA A 155 1.04 -8.68 6.63
C ALA A 155 0.37 -8.64 8.01
N VAL A 156 0.47 -9.72 8.81
CA VAL A 156 0.03 -9.73 10.21
C VAL A 156 0.81 -8.70 11.03
N GLY A 157 2.13 -8.72 10.92
CA GLY A 157 2.99 -7.77 11.63
C GLY A 157 2.65 -6.33 11.29
N LEU A 158 2.50 -6.00 10.00
CA LEU A 158 2.11 -4.67 9.55
C LEU A 158 0.75 -4.24 10.13
N THR A 159 -0.25 -5.14 10.07
CA THR A 159 -1.61 -4.89 10.55
C THR A 159 -1.67 -4.62 12.05
N LEU A 160 -0.79 -5.22 12.83
CA LEU A 160 -0.74 -5.03 14.27
C LEU A 160 0.16 -3.85 14.68
N MET A 161 1.35 -3.72 14.08
CA MET A 161 2.35 -2.75 14.53
C MET A 161 1.98 -1.31 14.18
N VAL A 162 1.40 -1.06 13.01
CA VAL A 162 1.01 0.31 12.61
C VAL A 162 -0.04 0.90 13.57
N PRO A 163 -1.18 0.26 13.83
CA PRO A 163 -2.14 0.78 14.80
C PRO A 163 -1.56 0.88 16.21
N THR A 164 -0.77 -0.12 16.64
CA THR A 164 -0.13 -0.10 17.97
C THR A 164 0.79 1.10 18.12
N ALA A 165 1.60 1.42 17.11
CA ALA A 165 2.48 2.59 17.11
C ALA A 165 1.68 3.89 17.23
N LEU A 166 0.67 4.07 16.38
CA LEU A 166 -0.08 5.33 16.32
C LEU A 166 -1.01 5.53 17.52
N LEU A 167 -1.79 4.51 17.88
CA LEU A 167 -2.71 4.57 19.01
C LEU A 167 -1.97 4.58 20.37
N GLY A 168 -0.88 3.83 20.47
CA GLY A 168 -0.03 3.82 21.66
C GLY A 168 0.65 5.17 21.87
N TYR A 169 1.05 5.85 20.79
CA TYR A 169 1.58 7.21 20.89
C TYR A 169 0.49 8.24 21.20
N LEU A 170 -0.65 8.15 20.53
CA LEU A 170 -1.80 9.04 20.75
C LEU A 170 -2.31 8.98 22.20
N SER A 171 -2.35 7.79 22.78
CA SER A 171 -2.77 7.56 24.18
C SER A 171 -1.69 7.93 25.21
N GLY A 172 -0.47 8.26 24.79
CA GLY A 172 0.65 8.55 25.69
C GLY A 172 1.27 7.31 26.37
N VAL A 173 0.85 6.09 25.96
CA VAL A 173 1.40 4.83 26.50
C VAL A 173 2.79 4.55 25.94
N LEU A 174 3.01 4.85 24.65
CA LEU A 174 4.29 4.62 24.00
C LEU A 174 5.07 5.93 23.82
N ASN A 175 6.35 5.88 24.14
CA ASN A 175 7.25 7.00 23.87
C ASN A 175 7.68 7.04 22.38
N GLY A 176 8.19 8.19 21.93
CA GLY A 176 8.56 8.40 20.53
C GLY A 176 9.61 7.42 20.00
N SER A 177 10.55 6.95 20.84
CA SER A 177 11.58 5.99 20.42
C SER A 177 10.99 4.61 20.13
N ILE A 178 10.06 4.15 20.95
CA ILE A 178 9.36 2.85 20.72
C ILE A 178 8.50 2.96 19.47
N VAL A 179 7.76 4.06 19.32
CA VAL A 179 6.95 4.33 18.10
C VAL A 179 7.81 4.32 16.86
N MET A 180 8.95 4.99 16.87
CA MET A 180 9.88 4.98 15.73
C MET A 180 10.37 3.55 15.43
N GLY A 181 10.71 2.77 16.44
CA GLY A 181 11.10 1.36 16.27
C GLY A 181 9.99 0.52 15.61
N LEU A 182 8.74 0.70 16.05
CA LEU A 182 7.57 0.02 15.45
C LEU A 182 7.35 0.47 13.99
N LEU A 183 7.55 1.75 13.67
CA LEU A 183 7.42 2.26 12.30
C LEU A 183 8.54 1.74 11.40
N VAL A 184 9.79 1.62 11.89
CA VAL A 184 10.91 1.00 11.17
C VAL A 184 10.57 -0.45 10.80
N ILE A 185 10.11 -1.23 11.77
CA ILE A 185 9.71 -2.62 11.52
C ILE A 185 8.54 -2.68 10.54
N SER A 186 7.55 -1.79 10.69
CA SER A 186 6.40 -1.72 9.78
C SER A 186 6.81 -1.39 8.35
N ALA A 187 7.76 -0.46 8.16
CA ALA A 187 8.30 -0.12 6.86
C ALA A 187 9.01 -1.30 6.19
N ALA A 188 9.84 -2.02 6.96
CA ALA A 188 10.51 -3.23 6.48
C ALA A 188 9.49 -4.33 6.10
N LEU A 189 8.47 -4.58 6.93
CA LEU A 189 7.43 -5.56 6.65
C LEU A 189 6.62 -5.21 5.40
N LEU A 190 6.25 -3.94 5.23
CA LEU A 190 5.55 -3.47 4.04
C LEU A 190 6.39 -3.65 2.78
N LEU A 191 7.67 -3.31 2.84
CA LEU A 191 8.59 -3.48 1.71
C LEU A 191 8.77 -4.94 1.35
N ILE A 192 8.99 -5.82 2.33
CA ILE A 192 9.10 -7.27 2.13
C ILE A 192 7.80 -7.81 1.50
N MET A 193 6.65 -7.42 2.04
CA MET A 193 5.35 -7.82 1.52
C MET A 193 5.18 -7.39 0.04
N ALA A 194 5.56 -6.16 -0.29
CA ALA A 194 5.47 -5.64 -1.65
C ALA A 194 6.41 -6.37 -2.62
N LEU A 195 7.67 -6.61 -2.23
CA LEU A 195 8.67 -7.30 -3.05
C LEU A 195 8.28 -8.75 -3.31
N ARG A 196 7.80 -9.47 -2.29
CA ARG A 196 7.38 -10.87 -2.43
C ARG A 196 6.21 -11.06 -3.39
N LYS A 197 5.43 -10.01 -3.67
CA LYS A 197 4.35 -10.09 -4.65
C LYS A 197 4.84 -10.25 -6.08
N PHE A 198 6.03 -9.79 -6.41
CA PHE A 198 6.61 -9.97 -7.74
C PHE A 198 7.06 -11.41 -8.03
N GLY A 199 7.32 -12.20 -7.00
CA GLY A 199 7.64 -13.62 -7.13
C GLY A 199 6.41 -14.55 -7.23
N MET A 200 5.19 -14.00 -7.23
CA MET A 200 3.96 -14.80 -7.40
C MET A 200 3.54 -14.78 -8.86
N GLU A 201 3.04 -15.91 -9.35
CA GLU A 201 2.37 -15.93 -10.65
C GLU A 201 1.12 -15.04 -10.63
N ALA A 202 0.86 -14.36 -11.75
CA ALA A 202 -0.32 -13.50 -11.90
C ALA A 202 -1.53 -14.35 -12.32
#